data_586188677c8c496e8065f6fb1355cdb1
#
_entry.id   586188677c8c496e8065f6fb1355cdb1
#
_cell.length_a   1.000
_cell.length_b   1.000
_cell.length_c   1.000
_cell.angle_alpha   90.00
_cell.angle_beta   90.00
_cell.angle_gamma   90.00
#
_symmetry.space_group_name_H-M   'P 1'
#
loop_
_entity.id
_entity.type
_entity.pdbx_description
1 polymer ?
#
loop_
_entity_poly.entity_id
_entity_poly.type
_entity_poly.pdbx_seq_one_letter_code
_entity_poly.pdbx_strand_id
1 'polypeptide(L)'
;MTLRPYQWIAATLLLLPLTFPAMSQERREVPAFRTYGEPASAQDGAALQGFIEQYKDAWARQDTKAFIALHAEDTEWINAYARMFQGAGPLADFIEKRLFPAFGPNTSKQEAANMRTISIRYLGDDAAVVHLYTDGERGAPRNEGENLRRTHFHLVLGKQRDAWKVVHTAIMDPR
;
A
#
# COMPACT_ATOMS: atom_id res chain seq x y z
N MET A 1 48.35 -44.53 -55.21
CA MET A 1 48.26 -44.01 -53.86
C MET A 1 47.35 -42.78 -53.93
N THR A 2 46.02 -42.96 -53.72
CA THR A 2 44.96 -41.97 -53.98
C THR A 2 44.43 -41.54 -52.70
N LEU A 3 44.65 -40.27 -52.31
CA LEU A 3 44.11 -39.62 -51.11
C LEU A 3 42.63 -39.22 -51.35
N ARG A 4 41.72 -39.70 -50.49
CA ARG A 4 40.31 -39.29 -50.48
C ARG A 4 40.17 -37.99 -49.72
N PRO A 5 39.36 -37.01 -50.18
CA PRO A 5 39.08 -35.81 -49.45
C PRO A 5 37.97 -36.06 -48.39
N TYR A 6 38.20 -35.66 -47.13
CA TYR A 6 37.23 -35.63 -46.06
C TYR A 6 36.28 -34.44 -46.27
N GLN A 7 34.98 -34.74 -46.42
CA GLN A 7 33.94 -33.74 -46.43
C GLN A 7 33.57 -33.39 -44.98
N TRP A 8 33.80 -32.14 -44.56
CA TRP A 8 33.31 -31.61 -43.28
C TRP A 8 31.88 -31.17 -43.48
N ILE A 9 30.92 -31.85 -42.79
CA ILE A 9 29.54 -31.41 -42.70
C ILE A 9 29.48 -30.42 -41.56
N ALA A 10 29.33 -29.14 -41.87
CA ALA A 10 29.04 -28.09 -40.87
C ALA A 10 27.56 -28.16 -40.48
N ALA A 11 27.29 -28.67 -39.30
CA ALA A 11 25.97 -28.63 -38.73
C ALA A 11 25.69 -27.23 -38.17
N THR A 12 24.93 -26.44 -38.90
CA THR A 12 24.45 -25.12 -38.44
C THR A 12 23.34 -25.34 -37.44
N LEU A 13 23.61 -25.15 -36.14
CA LEU A 13 22.64 -25.17 -35.07
C LEU A 13 21.83 -23.88 -35.14
N LEU A 14 20.58 -23.95 -35.61
CA LEU A 14 19.63 -22.84 -35.54
C LEU A 14 19.16 -22.69 -34.07
N LEU A 15 19.69 -21.70 -33.37
CA LEU A 15 19.17 -21.23 -32.08
C LEU A 15 17.90 -20.43 -32.34
N LEU A 16 16.75 -21.08 -32.21
CA LEU A 16 15.46 -20.39 -32.14
C LEU A 16 15.38 -19.63 -30.80
N PRO A 17 15.09 -18.32 -30.80
CA PRO A 17 14.86 -17.62 -29.56
C PRO A 17 13.56 -18.13 -28.92
N LEU A 18 13.68 -18.77 -27.76
CA LEU A 18 12.54 -19.08 -26.89
C LEU A 18 12.01 -17.77 -26.31
N THR A 19 11.06 -17.15 -26.98
CA THR A 19 10.27 -16.07 -26.41
C THR A 19 9.33 -16.67 -25.38
N PHE A 20 9.72 -16.62 -24.10
CA PHE A 20 8.77 -16.85 -23.01
C PHE A 20 7.78 -15.70 -23.01
N PRO A 21 6.46 -15.95 -23.06
CA PRO A 21 5.49 -14.89 -22.83
C PRO A 21 5.77 -14.34 -21.43
N ALA A 22 6.01 -13.04 -21.32
CA ALA A 22 6.03 -12.37 -20.04
C ALA A 22 4.62 -12.60 -19.41
N MET A 23 4.56 -13.50 -18.45
CA MET A 23 3.34 -13.68 -17.64
C MET A 23 3.13 -12.36 -16.90
N SER A 24 2.22 -11.53 -17.38
CA SER A 24 1.73 -10.40 -16.61
C SER A 24 1.18 -10.99 -15.32
N GLN A 25 1.79 -10.66 -14.21
CA GLN A 25 1.30 -11.12 -12.92
C GLN A 25 -0.11 -10.54 -12.74
N GLU A 26 -1.08 -11.45 -12.75
CA GLU A 26 -2.48 -11.08 -12.57
C GLU A 26 -2.64 -10.40 -11.22
N ARG A 27 -3.08 -9.14 -11.20
CA ARG A 27 -3.40 -8.46 -9.95
C ARG A 27 -4.43 -9.31 -9.22
N ARG A 28 -4.14 -9.70 -7.98
CA ARG A 28 -5.14 -10.39 -7.18
C ARG A 28 -6.38 -9.52 -7.08
N GLU A 29 -7.54 -10.11 -7.29
CA GLU A 29 -8.81 -9.42 -7.16
C GLU A 29 -8.93 -8.81 -5.76
N VAL A 30 -9.12 -7.51 -5.71
CA VAL A 30 -9.37 -6.78 -4.47
C VAL A 30 -10.85 -6.96 -4.14
N PRO A 31 -11.22 -7.38 -2.91
CA PRO A 31 -12.61 -7.56 -2.54
C PRO A 31 -13.44 -6.30 -2.80
N ALA A 32 -14.71 -6.48 -3.20
CA ALA A 32 -15.63 -5.38 -3.37
C ALA A 32 -15.81 -4.63 -2.03
N PHE A 33 -15.92 -3.31 -2.11
CA PHE A 33 -16.16 -2.46 -0.95
C PHE A 33 -17.38 -2.89 -0.15
N ARG A 34 -17.26 -2.91 1.17
CA ARG A 34 -18.36 -3.22 2.11
C ARG A 34 -18.40 -2.23 3.27
N THR A 35 -19.63 -1.87 3.65
CA THR A 35 -19.89 -1.16 4.90
C THR A 35 -20.52 -2.12 5.90
N TYR A 36 -20.11 -2.02 7.17
CA TYR A 36 -20.65 -2.77 8.30
C TYR A 36 -21.10 -1.77 9.37
N GLY A 37 -22.33 -1.94 9.87
CA GLY A 37 -22.97 -0.97 10.73
C GLY A 37 -23.39 0.29 9.97
N GLU A 38 -23.87 1.27 10.70
CA GLU A 38 -24.37 2.53 10.16
C GLU A 38 -23.62 3.69 10.78
N PRO A 39 -23.34 4.79 10.07
CA PRO A 39 -22.85 6.02 10.68
C PRO A 39 -23.94 6.65 11.56
N ALA A 40 -23.54 7.40 12.58
CA ALA A 40 -24.49 8.11 13.46
C ALA A 40 -25.42 9.06 12.68
N SER A 41 -24.93 9.60 11.56
CA SER A 41 -25.70 10.44 10.65
C SER A 41 -25.09 10.37 9.23
N ALA A 42 -25.86 10.82 8.22
CA ALA A 42 -25.35 10.98 6.86
C ALA A 42 -24.14 11.95 6.82
N GLN A 43 -24.15 12.98 7.67
CA GLN A 43 -23.04 13.92 7.78
C GLN A 43 -21.77 13.23 8.30
N ASP A 44 -21.89 12.34 9.29
CA ASP A 44 -20.76 11.56 9.82
C ASP A 44 -20.20 10.61 8.79
N GLY A 45 -21.06 9.98 8.01
CA GLY A 45 -20.63 9.14 6.89
C GLY A 45 -19.85 9.93 5.84
N ALA A 46 -20.34 11.11 5.46
CA ALA A 46 -19.66 12.01 4.54
C ALA A 46 -18.33 12.54 5.10
N ALA A 47 -18.29 12.87 6.40
CA ALA A 47 -17.08 13.31 7.08
C ALA A 47 -15.99 12.21 7.08
N LEU A 48 -16.38 10.94 7.29
CA LEU A 48 -15.46 9.81 7.24
C LEU A 48 -14.92 9.59 5.81
N GLN A 49 -15.74 9.71 4.79
CA GLN A 49 -15.27 9.65 3.40
C GLN A 49 -14.29 10.79 3.09
N GLY A 50 -14.59 12.02 3.51
CA GLY A 50 -13.70 13.16 3.39
C GLY A 50 -12.36 12.96 4.11
N PHE A 51 -12.38 12.33 5.28
CA PHE A 51 -11.18 11.93 6.02
C PHE A 51 -10.30 10.95 5.18
N ILE A 52 -10.91 9.92 4.59
CA ILE A 52 -10.17 8.94 3.77
C ILE A 52 -9.48 9.62 2.58
N GLU A 53 -10.15 10.55 1.91
CA GLU A 53 -9.54 11.29 0.80
C GLU A 53 -8.42 12.23 1.26
N GLN A 54 -8.56 12.87 2.42
CA GLN A 54 -7.48 13.67 3.02
C GLN A 54 -6.27 12.81 3.39
N TYR A 55 -6.50 11.60 3.91
CA TYR A 55 -5.44 10.65 4.24
C TYR A 55 -4.65 10.25 3.00
N LYS A 56 -5.34 9.90 1.92
CA LYS A 56 -4.74 9.55 0.62
C LYS A 56 -3.95 10.72 0.03
N ASP A 57 -4.51 11.92 0.07
CA ASP A 57 -3.87 13.13 -0.47
C ASP A 57 -2.59 13.50 0.31
N ALA A 58 -2.65 13.49 1.64
CA ALA A 58 -1.48 13.75 2.48
C ALA A 58 -0.36 12.72 2.23
N TRP A 59 -0.72 11.45 2.06
CA TRP A 59 0.20 10.37 1.69
C TRP A 59 0.81 10.61 0.31
N ALA A 60 -0.01 10.94 -0.70
CA ALA A 60 0.44 11.20 -2.07
C ALA A 60 1.48 12.32 -2.16
N ARG A 61 1.26 13.39 -1.39
CA ARG A 61 2.13 14.57 -1.36
C ARG A 61 3.33 14.43 -0.42
N GLN A 62 3.42 13.33 0.34
CA GLN A 62 4.40 13.18 1.42
C GLN A 62 4.37 14.36 2.41
N ASP A 63 3.18 14.88 2.65
CA ASP A 63 2.96 16.01 3.55
C ASP A 63 2.82 15.50 4.99
N THR A 64 3.95 15.40 5.69
CA THR A 64 3.99 14.91 7.08
C THR A 64 3.05 15.71 7.98
N LYS A 65 3.01 17.05 7.83
CA LYS A 65 2.16 17.89 8.68
C LYS A 65 0.68 17.60 8.47
N ALA A 66 0.22 17.54 7.22
CA ALA A 66 -1.16 17.21 6.89
C ALA A 66 -1.50 15.77 7.33
N PHE A 67 -0.59 14.82 7.12
CA PHE A 67 -0.78 13.43 7.50
C PHE A 67 -0.93 13.27 9.02
N ILE A 68 -0.04 13.88 9.79
CA ILE A 68 -0.08 13.83 11.26
C ILE A 68 -1.29 14.56 11.83
N ALA A 69 -1.76 15.63 11.19
CA ALA A 69 -2.98 16.32 11.60
C ALA A 69 -4.24 15.43 11.56
N LEU A 70 -4.21 14.32 10.83
CA LEU A 70 -5.28 13.32 10.81
C LEU A 70 -5.20 12.30 11.96
N HIS A 71 -4.13 12.31 12.74
CA HIS A 71 -3.92 11.38 13.86
C HIS A 71 -4.26 12.04 15.19
N ALA A 72 -4.66 11.22 16.15
CA ALA A 72 -4.80 11.63 17.54
C ALA A 72 -3.41 11.92 18.15
N GLU A 73 -3.36 12.76 19.18
CA GLU A 73 -2.09 13.07 19.86
C GLU A 73 -1.44 11.83 20.47
N ASP A 74 -2.26 10.93 20.98
CA ASP A 74 -1.88 9.65 21.61
C ASP A 74 -1.95 8.45 20.65
N THR A 75 -1.95 8.69 19.33
CA THR A 75 -2.06 7.62 18.32
C THR A 75 -0.99 6.55 18.48
N GLU A 76 -1.35 5.31 18.19
CA GLU A 76 -0.38 4.22 18.01
C GLU A 76 -0.27 3.84 16.53
N TRP A 77 0.94 3.59 16.07
CA TRP A 77 1.14 3.14 14.70
C TRP A 77 2.13 1.98 14.64
N ILE A 78 1.68 0.85 14.09
CA ILE A 78 2.48 -0.34 13.85
C ILE A 78 2.74 -0.44 12.35
N ASN A 79 4.02 -0.36 11.95
CA ASN A 79 4.39 -0.52 10.56
C ASN A 79 4.47 -1.99 10.13
N ALA A 80 4.64 -2.23 8.83
CA ALA A 80 4.73 -3.56 8.25
C ALA A 80 5.92 -4.43 8.76
N TYR A 81 6.84 -3.83 9.52
CA TYR A 81 7.97 -4.51 10.16
C TYR A 81 7.77 -4.71 11.67
N ALA A 82 6.53 -4.59 12.14
CA ALA A 82 6.15 -4.69 13.56
C ALA A 82 6.81 -3.63 14.46
N ARG A 83 7.36 -2.55 13.90
CA ARG A 83 7.84 -1.42 14.69
C ARG A 83 6.68 -0.53 15.08
N MET A 84 6.57 -0.26 16.38
CA MET A 84 5.51 0.58 16.96
C MET A 84 6.02 1.99 17.26
N PHE A 85 5.15 2.97 17.00
CA PHE A 85 5.32 4.38 17.37
C PHE A 85 4.12 4.79 18.22
N GLN A 86 4.39 5.37 19.36
CA GLN A 86 3.38 5.84 20.30
C GLN A 86 3.41 7.37 20.36
N GLY A 87 2.28 7.99 20.02
CA GLY A 87 2.11 9.43 19.93
C GLY A 87 2.42 10.04 18.56
N ALA A 88 1.75 11.14 18.27
CA ALA A 88 1.86 11.85 16.99
C ALA A 88 3.28 12.41 16.74
N GLY A 89 3.99 12.86 17.77
CA GLY A 89 5.35 13.41 17.66
C GLY A 89 6.37 12.38 17.16
N PRO A 90 6.57 11.23 17.85
CA PRO A 90 7.44 10.16 17.39
C PRO A 90 7.06 9.60 16.02
N LEU A 91 5.76 9.56 15.69
CA LEU A 91 5.28 9.17 14.39
C LEU A 91 5.69 10.18 13.31
N ALA A 92 5.51 11.48 13.56
CA ALA A 92 5.93 12.55 12.65
C ALA A 92 7.41 12.46 12.33
N ASP A 93 8.25 12.33 13.35
CA ASP A 93 9.70 12.19 13.21
C ASP A 93 10.10 10.99 12.35
N PHE A 94 9.44 9.87 12.53
CA PHE A 94 9.68 8.68 11.71
C PHE A 94 9.27 8.88 10.26
N ILE A 95 8.07 9.43 10.02
CA ILE A 95 7.55 9.66 8.66
C ILE A 95 8.44 10.63 7.90
N GLU A 96 8.76 11.78 8.50
CA GLU A 96 9.54 12.83 7.87
C GLU A 96 11.00 12.43 7.63
N LYS A 97 11.64 11.83 8.65
CA LYS A 97 13.09 11.59 8.61
C LYS A 97 13.48 10.21 8.05
N ARG A 98 12.53 9.28 7.94
CA ARG A 98 12.84 7.89 7.54
C ARG A 98 11.93 7.34 6.46
N LEU A 99 10.60 7.43 6.64
CA LEU A 99 9.67 6.73 5.77
C LEU A 99 9.58 7.38 4.39
N PHE A 100 9.22 8.65 4.33
CA PHE A 100 9.10 9.39 3.07
C PHE A 100 10.42 9.51 2.31
N PRO A 101 11.57 9.79 2.94
CA PRO A 101 12.85 9.78 2.24
C PRO A 101 13.27 8.42 1.68
N ALA A 102 12.79 7.31 2.29
CA ALA A 102 13.06 5.97 1.79
C ALA A 102 12.21 5.58 0.57
N PHE A 103 11.20 6.37 0.25
CA PHE A 103 10.36 6.16 -0.93
C PHE A 103 10.98 6.83 -2.14
N GLY A 104 10.87 6.19 -3.30
CA GLY A 104 11.19 6.86 -4.57
C GLY A 104 10.26 8.06 -4.83
N PRO A 105 10.63 8.97 -5.75
CA PRO A 105 9.91 10.23 -5.98
C PRO A 105 8.42 10.07 -6.30
N ASN A 106 8.02 8.94 -6.86
CA ASN A 106 6.65 8.68 -7.30
C ASN A 106 5.92 7.60 -6.49
N THR A 107 6.60 6.93 -5.54
CA THR A 107 6.02 5.78 -4.83
C THR A 107 4.74 6.16 -4.08
N SER A 108 4.76 7.22 -3.28
CA SER A 108 3.58 7.65 -2.53
C SER A 108 2.42 8.06 -3.42
N LYS A 109 2.69 8.68 -4.58
CA LYS A 109 1.66 9.02 -5.56
C LYS A 109 1.01 7.79 -6.16
N GLN A 110 1.81 6.79 -6.55
CA GLN A 110 1.30 5.53 -7.08
C GLN A 110 0.48 4.78 -6.04
N GLU A 111 1.01 4.68 -4.81
CA GLU A 111 0.29 4.03 -3.72
C GLU A 111 -1.05 4.70 -3.43
N ALA A 112 -1.08 6.03 -3.36
CA ALA A 112 -2.32 6.77 -3.14
C ALA A 112 -3.32 6.60 -4.31
N ALA A 113 -2.83 6.63 -5.56
CA ALA A 113 -3.66 6.41 -6.76
C ALA A 113 -4.25 4.99 -6.80
N ASN A 114 -3.49 4.00 -6.32
CA ASN A 114 -3.93 2.61 -6.23
C ASN A 114 -4.69 2.29 -4.94
N MET A 115 -4.71 3.22 -3.97
CA MET A 115 -5.34 3.00 -2.67
C MET A 115 -6.86 2.88 -2.80
N ARG A 116 -7.40 1.78 -2.27
CA ARG A 116 -8.82 1.45 -2.29
C ARG A 116 -9.31 1.17 -0.87
N THR A 117 -10.50 1.65 -0.56
CA THR A 117 -11.20 1.26 0.66
C THR A 117 -11.82 -0.11 0.45
N ILE A 118 -11.38 -1.09 1.25
CA ILE A 118 -11.94 -2.44 1.26
C ILE A 118 -13.21 -2.48 2.10
N SER A 119 -13.16 -1.87 3.28
CA SER A 119 -14.34 -1.80 4.13
C SER A 119 -14.27 -0.65 5.11
N ILE A 120 -15.46 -0.23 5.55
CA ILE A 120 -15.68 0.63 6.70
C ILE A 120 -16.58 -0.13 7.66
N ARG A 121 -16.17 -0.21 8.92
CA ARG A 121 -16.99 -0.78 10.01
C ARG A 121 -17.20 0.27 11.06
N TYR A 122 -18.44 0.72 11.22
CA TYR A 122 -18.85 1.60 12.32
C TYR A 122 -18.98 0.79 13.61
N LEU A 123 -18.45 1.31 14.69
CA LEU A 123 -18.45 0.71 16.04
C LEU A 123 -19.15 1.69 17.01
N GLY A 124 -20.45 1.87 16.82
CA GLY A 124 -21.23 2.94 17.47
C GLY A 124 -21.03 4.29 16.78
N ASP A 125 -21.28 5.38 17.50
CA ASP A 125 -21.37 6.73 16.93
C ASP A 125 -20.02 7.42 16.78
N ASP A 126 -19.03 7.01 17.58
CA ASP A 126 -17.75 7.73 17.73
C ASP A 126 -16.52 6.95 17.28
N ALA A 127 -16.71 5.72 16.78
CA ALA A 127 -15.58 4.89 16.36
C ALA A 127 -15.86 4.18 15.03
N ALA A 128 -14.80 3.97 14.26
CA ALA A 128 -14.86 3.18 13.04
C ALA A 128 -13.52 2.48 12.76
N VAL A 129 -13.57 1.35 12.06
CA VAL A 129 -12.41 0.71 11.47
C VAL A 129 -12.48 0.88 9.97
N VAL A 130 -11.44 1.46 9.38
CA VAL A 130 -11.28 1.61 7.93
C VAL A 130 -10.17 0.67 7.47
N HIS A 131 -10.50 -0.21 6.55
CA HIS A 131 -9.54 -1.08 5.90
C HIS A 131 -9.21 -0.54 4.52
N LEU A 132 -7.98 -0.06 4.35
CA LEU A 132 -7.43 0.38 3.07
C LEU A 132 -6.48 -0.68 2.51
N TYR A 133 -6.44 -0.78 1.21
CA TYR A 133 -5.51 -1.59 0.45
C TYR A 133 -4.80 -0.72 -0.57
N THR A 134 -3.52 -0.95 -0.76
CA THR A 134 -2.78 -0.37 -1.88
C THR A 134 -1.78 -1.37 -2.44
N ASP A 135 -1.43 -1.20 -3.71
CA ASP A 135 -0.31 -1.88 -4.35
C ASP A 135 0.62 -0.86 -5.02
N GLY A 136 1.89 -1.19 -5.10
CA GLY A 136 2.89 -0.31 -5.69
C GLY A 136 4.26 -0.97 -5.81
N GLU A 137 5.11 -0.35 -6.62
CA GLU A 137 6.51 -0.76 -6.82
C GLU A 137 7.38 -0.24 -5.67
N ARG A 138 7.24 -0.82 -4.51
CA ARG A 138 8.00 -0.46 -3.32
C ARG A 138 9.17 -1.40 -3.11
N GLY A 139 10.29 -1.15 -3.77
CA GLY A 139 11.50 -1.95 -3.66
C GLY A 139 11.38 -3.35 -4.30
N ALA A 140 12.37 -4.21 -4.05
CA ALA A 140 12.32 -5.58 -4.55
C ALA A 140 11.17 -6.36 -3.92
N PRO A 141 10.34 -7.06 -4.70
CA PRO A 141 9.29 -7.94 -4.18
C PRO A 141 9.94 -9.04 -3.34
N ARG A 142 9.24 -9.49 -2.30
CA ARG A 142 9.77 -10.52 -1.39
C ARG A 142 9.64 -11.92 -1.92
N ASN A 143 8.62 -12.14 -2.76
CA ASN A 143 8.40 -13.43 -3.37
C ASN A 143 8.93 -13.39 -4.80
N GLU A 144 9.66 -14.42 -5.18
CA GLU A 144 10.13 -14.61 -6.54
C GLU A 144 8.94 -14.60 -7.51
N GLY A 145 8.97 -13.72 -8.52
CA GLY A 145 7.88 -13.56 -9.48
C GLY A 145 6.80 -12.54 -9.11
N GLU A 146 6.84 -11.89 -7.94
CA GLU A 146 5.95 -10.76 -7.62
C GLU A 146 6.59 -9.42 -7.96
N ASN A 147 5.93 -8.63 -8.82
CA ASN A 147 6.39 -7.30 -9.21
C ASN A 147 5.80 -6.17 -8.36
N LEU A 148 4.72 -6.44 -7.62
CA LEU A 148 3.99 -5.45 -6.85
C LEU A 148 3.95 -5.81 -5.38
N ARG A 149 4.31 -4.87 -4.53
CA ARG A 149 4.13 -4.99 -3.10
C ARG A 149 2.70 -4.59 -2.75
N ARG A 150 2.02 -5.44 -2.00
CA ARG A 150 0.66 -5.22 -1.51
C ARG A 150 0.70 -4.84 -0.05
N THR A 151 -0.08 -3.84 0.33
CA THR A 151 -0.11 -3.34 1.69
C THR A 151 -1.55 -3.12 2.14
N HIS A 152 -1.88 -3.63 3.30
CA HIS A 152 -3.15 -3.37 3.96
C HIS A 152 -2.92 -2.43 5.14
N PHE A 153 -3.78 -1.43 5.26
CA PHE A 153 -3.81 -0.51 6.40
C PHE A 153 -5.12 -0.73 7.14
N HIS A 154 -5.04 -1.04 8.41
CA HIS A 154 -6.18 -1.03 9.32
C HIS A 154 -6.09 0.21 10.18
N LEU A 155 -6.98 1.16 9.93
CA LEU A 155 -7.08 2.40 10.68
C LEU A 155 -8.23 2.27 11.65
N VAL A 156 -7.97 2.37 12.94
CA VAL A 156 -9.01 2.58 13.95
C VAL A 156 -9.15 4.07 14.13
N LEU A 157 -10.35 4.56 13.91
CA LEU A 157 -10.71 5.97 14.01
C LEU A 157 -11.57 6.21 15.24
N GLY A 158 -11.33 7.31 15.91
CA GLY A 158 -12.18 7.83 16.96
C GLY A 158 -12.55 9.28 16.66
N LYS A 159 -13.74 9.71 17.06
CA LYS A 159 -14.13 11.11 16.98
C LYS A 159 -13.51 11.90 18.13
N GLN A 160 -12.85 12.98 17.82
CA GLN A 160 -12.32 13.95 18.76
C GLN A 160 -12.83 15.35 18.38
N ARG A 161 -13.65 15.97 19.22
CA ARG A 161 -14.25 17.28 18.93
C ARG A 161 -14.92 17.31 17.54
N ASP A 162 -15.76 16.32 17.27
CA ASP A 162 -16.50 16.15 16.00
C ASP A 162 -15.64 15.88 14.74
N ALA A 163 -14.35 15.66 14.90
CA ALA A 163 -13.47 15.28 13.81
C ALA A 163 -12.98 13.83 13.94
N TRP A 164 -12.97 13.09 12.85
CA TRP A 164 -12.36 11.78 12.80
C TRP A 164 -10.83 11.88 12.94
N LYS A 165 -10.25 11.07 13.81
CA LYS A 165 -8.80 10.96 14.03
C LYS A 165 -8.38 9.50 14.05
N VAL A 166 -7.21 9.19 13.49
CA VAL A 166 -6.60 7.87 13.66
C VAL A 166 -6.10 7.73 15.08
N VAL A 167 -6.64 6.77 15.82
CA VAL A 167 -6.17 6.42 17.17
C VAL A 167 -5.23 5.22 17.12
N HIS A 168 -5.37 4.35 16.12
CA HIS A 168 -4.46 3.21 15.93
C HIS A 168 -4.34 2.85 14.46
N THR A 169 -3.13 2.49 14.03
CA THR A 169 -2.86 1.95 12.69
C THR A 169 -2.07 0.65 12.80
N ALA A 170 -2.54 -0.38 12.10
CA ALA A 170 -1.75 -1.58 11.82
C ALA A 170 -1.55 -1.73 10.32
N ILE A 171 -0.30 -1.85 9.90
CA ILE A 171 0.08 -2.04 8.50
C ILE A 171 0.52 -3.49 8.30
N MET A 172 -0.13 -4.18 7.38
CA MET A 172 0.21 -5.54 7.00
C MET A 172 0.72 -5.56 5.56
N ASP A 173 1.87 -6.19 5.41
CA ASP A 173 2.49 -6.44 4.12
C ASP A 173 2.65 -7.96 4.02
N PRO A 174 1.91 -8.63 3.15
CA PRO A 174 1.99 -10.08 3.02
C PRO A 174 3.41 -10.46 2.58
N ARG A 175 4.00 -11.31 3.38
CA ARG A 175 5.35 -11.84 3.19
C ARG A 175 5.26 -13.25 2.65
#